data_dc78d99c01891349ca086277ae97fd31
#
_entry.id   dc78d99c01891349ca086277ae97fd31
#
_cell.length_a   1.000
_cell.length_b   1.000
_cell.length_c   1.000
_cell.angle_alpha   90.00
_cell.angle_beta   90.00
_cell.angle_gamma   90.00
#
_symmetry.space_group_name_H-M   'P 1'
#
loop_
_entity.id
_entity.type
_entity.pdbx_description
1 polymer ?
#
loop_
_entity_poly.entity_id
_entity_poly.type
_entity_poly.pdbx_seq_one_letter_code
_entity_poly.pdbx_strand_id
1 'polypeptide(L)'
;MNKWYVETGEQGDIVISTRVRLARNLEDYPFPCRLTVKGKEAVCEEIRDAVLSDDVWGFGFTKMKDLSRAQAVSLAERHLISPEFASDRAGRALMITDDEAVSIMLCEEDHIRLQVMMAGLALKEAYSVADKIDNIIGSKLNYAYDDRIGYLTQCPTNLGTAMRASVMLHLPALTRCGQIGKLASTVSKLGLVIRGAFGEGSSPKGDIYQLSNQITLGISEESALNNLQSITLQLVAQERAAAEKLIENPVEEDKVFRALGILQNARVLGSDEFMELASLVRMGISNKSVDFDITKLNELTVRVQPATINAAEGRELTAAQRDILRAKWVKEAFDS
;
A
#
# COMPACT_ATOMS: atom_id res chain seq x y z
N MET A 1 -15.93 3.09 10.74
CA MET A 1 -15.31 3.72 9.56
C MET A 1 -15.11 2.65 8.50
N ASN A 2 -15.22 3.01 7.23
CA ASN A 2 -14.92 2.07 6.16
C ASN A 2 -13.40 1.91 6.04
N LYS A 3 -12.97 0.76 5.55
CA LYS A 3 -11.54 0.52 5.28
C LYS A 3 -11.08 1.38 4.11
N TRP A 4 -9.85 1.86 4.15
CA TRP A 4 -9.31 2.78 3.13
C TRP A 4 -9.44 2.26 1.68
N TYR A 5 -9.43 0.94 1.47
CA TYR A 5 -9.51 0.33 0.14
C TYR A 5 -10.93 0.12 -0.39
N VAL A 6 -11.97 0.37 0.41
CA VAL A 6 -13.38 0.39 -0.05
C VAL A 6 -13.88 1.80 -0.34
N GLU A 7 -12.98 2.76 -0.38
CA GLU A 7 -13.27 4.16 -0.70
C GLU A 7 -12.59 4.58 -2.00
N THR A 8 -12.98 5.70 -2.53
CA THR A 8 -12.28 6.41 -3.60
C THR A 8 -12.03 7.84 -3.17
N GLY A 9 -10.95 8.45 -3.70
CA GLY A 9 -10.54 9.80 -3.33
C GLY A 9 -10.23 10.65 -4.56
N GLU A 10 -9.52 11.75 -4.36
CA GLU A 10 -9.10 12.61 -5.46
C GLU A 10 -8.30 11.81 -6.49
N GLN A 11 -8.56 12.01 -7.80
CA GLN A 11 -7.98 11.26 -8.92
C GLN A 11 -8.19 9.73 -8.83
N GLY A 12 -9.21 9.25 -8.12
CA GLY A 12 -9.41 7.84 -7.74
C GLY A 12 -9.64 6.87 -8.92
N ASP A 13 -9.87 7.37 -10.11
CA ASP A 13 -9.87 6.61 -11.36
C ASP A 13 -8.48 6.04 -11.68
N ILE A 14 -7.42 6.82 -11.47
CA ILE A 14 -6.02 6.45 -11.72
C ILE A 14 -5.24 6.22 -10.42
N VAL A 15 -5.42 7.08 -9.41
CA VAL A 15 -4.74 6.96 -8.12
C VAL A 15 -5.54 6.08 -7.18
N ILE A 16 -5.08 4.86 -6.95
CA ILE A 16 -5.76 3.90 -6.08
C ILE A 16 -5.63 4.34 -4.62
N SER A 17 -4.42 4.66 -4.19
CA SER A 17 -4.14 5.04 -2.80
C SER A 17 -2.89 5.89 -2.65
N THR A 18 -2.84 6.60 -1.54
CA THR A 18 -1.68 7.32 -1.02
C THR A 18 -1.18 6.61 0.24
N ARG A 19 0.15 6.55 0.40
CA ARG A 19 0.78 6.00 1.60
C ARG A 19 1.92 6.90 2.07
N VAL A 20 1.91 7.26 3.35
CA VAL A 20 3.02 7.95 4.02
C VAL A 20 3.55 7.03 5.11
N ARG A 21 4.88 6.88 5.17
CA ARG A 21 5.58 6.08 6.19
C ARG A 21 6.65 6.94 6.88
N LEU A 22 6.73 6.83 8.19
CA LEU A 22 7.77 7.44 9.01
C LEU A 22 8.53 6.33 9.74
N ALA A 23 9.85 6.35 9.70
CA ALA A 23 10.70 5.45 10.46
C ALA A 23 11.33 6.19 11.65
N ARG A 24 11.26 5.60 12.85
CA ARG A 24 11.84 6.19 14.07
C ARG A 24 12.54 5.12 14.89
N ASN A 25 13.63 5.51 15.53
CA ASN A 25 14.29 4.69 16.55
C ASN A 25 14.33 5.46 17.87
N LEU A 26 14.31 4.72 18.97
CA LEU A 26 14.46 5.28 20.31
C LEU A 26 15.94 5.42 20.63
N GLU A 27 16.34 6.55 21.25
CA GLU A 27 17.72 6.85 21.58
C GLU A 27 18.30 5.87 22.61
N ASP A 28 17.47 5.44 23.56
CA ASP A 28 17.87 4.60 24.69
C ASP A 28 18.08 3.11 24.33
N TYR A 29 17.79 2.72 23.08
CA TYR A 29 17.87 1.33 22.64
C TYR A 29 18.77 1.15 21.41
N PRO A 30 19.53 0.03 21.33
CA PRO A 30 20.21 -0.31 20.08
C PRO A 30 19.17 -0.68 19.00
N PHE A 31 19.52 -0.49 17.73
CA PHE A 31 18.63 -0.86 16.61
C PHE A 31 18.11 -2.29 16.71
N PRO A 32 16.91 -2.58 16.17
CA PRO A 32 16.23 -3.88 16.31
C PRO A 32 17.09 -5.10 15.95
N CYS A 33 18.02 -4.97 14.99
CA CYS A 33 18.92 -6.05 14.59
C CYS A 33 19.90 -6.48 15.71
N ARG A 34 20.14 -5.63 16.72
CA ARG A 34 21.01 -5.90 17.88
C ARG A 34 20.23 -6.26 19.14
N LEU A 35 18.90 -6.20 19.09
CA LEU A 35 18.04 -6.55 20.22
C LEU A 35 17.80 -8.07 20.27
N THR A 36 17.76 -8.61 21.48
CA THR A 36 17.19 -9.95 21.72
C THR A 36 15.67 -9.93 21.54
N VAL A 37 15.03 -11.10 21.41
CA VAL A 37 13.55 -11.20 21.34
C VAL A 37 12.89 -10.51 22.52
N LYS A 38 13.40 -10.72 23.74
CA LYS A 38 12.88 -10.05 24.95
C LYS A 38 13.09 -8.53 24.91
N GLY A 39 14.23 -8.07 24.36
CA GLY A 39 14.50 -6.65 24.18
C GLY A 39 13.52 -6.01 23.21
N LYS A 40 13.23 -6.67 22.07
CA LYS A 40 12.20 -6.21 21.12
C LYS A 40 10.83 -6.18 21.76
N GLU A 41 10.43 -7.21 22.53
CA GLU A 41 9.17 -7.25 23.23
C GLU A 41 9.03 -6.08 24.23
N ALA A 42 10.11 -5.73 24.98
CA ALA A 42 10.10 -4.59 25.90
C ALA A 42 9.90 -3.26 25.16
N VAL A 43 10.65 -3.03 24.07
CA VAL A 43 10.48 -1.85 23.20
C VAL A 43 9.05 -1.77 22.63
N CYS A 44 8.48 -2.89 22.19
CA CYS A 44 7.10 -2.91 21.68
C CYS A 44 6.07 -2.51 22.75
N GLU A 45 6.25 -2.97 23.99
CA GLU A 45 5.35 -2.63 25.12
C GLU A 45 5.46 -1.13 25.46
N GLU A 46 6.67 -0.58 25.50
CA GLU A 46 6.90 0.85 25.78
C GLU A 46 6.29 1.76 24.71
N ILE A 47 6.48 1.44 23.44
CA ILE A 47 5.88 2.20 22.35
C ILE A 47 4.36 2.06 22.37
N ARG A 48 3.82 0.86 22.63
CA ARG A 48 2.38 0.66 22.83
C ARG A 48 1.83 1.60 23.90
N ASP A 49 2.47 1.66 25.05
CA ASP A 49 2.00 2.45 26.20
C ASP A 49 2.05 3.96 25.86
N ALA A 50 3.06 4.39 25.10
CA ALA A 50 3.16 5.76 24.63
C ALA A 50 2.03 6.11 23.63
N VAL A 51 1.71 5.22 22.68
CA VAL A 51 0.62 5.42 21.71
C VAL A 51 -0.74 5.42 22.42
N LEU A 52 -1.00 4.45 23.31
CA LEU A 52 -2.30 4.29 23.98
C LEU A 52 -2.53 5.32 25.09
N SER A 53 -1.50 6.04 25.55
CA SER A 53 -1.65 7.08 26.58
C SER A 53 -2.57 8.25 26.18
N ASP A 54 -2.75 8.46 24.89
CA ASP A 54 -3.62 9.50 24.30
C ASP A 54 -4.26 8.96 23.02
N ASP A 55 -4.90 7.78 23.16
CA ASP A 55 -5.45 7.06 21.99
C ASP A 55 -6.80 7.62 21.55
N VAL A 56 -6.75 8.60 20.69
CA VAL A 56 -7.90 9.12 19.95
C VAL A 56 -8.16 8.35 18.63
N TRP A 57 -7.27 7.41 18.28
CA TRP A 57 -7.28 6.70 17.00
C TRP A 57 -7.87 5.29 17.07
N GLY A 58 -8.02 4.72 18.27
CA GLY A 58 -8.57 3.38 18.47
C GLY A 58 -7.62 2.27 17.99
N PHE A 59 -6.35 2.32 18.42
CA PHE A 59 -5.37 1.31 18.04
C PHE A 59 -5.61 -0.03 18.76
N GLY A 60 -5.75 -1.10 17.98
CA GLY A 60 -5.55 -2.46 18.45
C GLY A 60 -4.07 -2.84 18.49
N PHE A 61 -3.63 -3.56 19.55
CA PHE A 61 -2.26 -4.08 19.68
C PHE A 61 -2.24 -5.60 19.53
N THR A 62 -1.37 -6.12 18.64
CA THR A 62 -1.24 -7.55 18.37
C THR A 62 0.23 -7.95 18.30
N LYS A 63 0.64 -8.95 19.10
CA LYS A 63 1.97 -9.56 18.97
C LYS A 63 1.98 -10.42 17.70
N MET A 64 2.97 -10.22 16.83
CA MET A 64 3.02 -10.93 15.55
C MET A 64 3.11 -12.45 15.69
N LYS A 65 3.66 -12.96 16.80
CA LYS A 65 3.73 -14.39 17.11
C LYS A 65 2.35 -15.04 17.31
N ASP A 66 1.33 -14.24 17.68
CA ASP A 66 -0.02 -14.73 17.98
C ASP A 66 -0.88 -14.87 16.72
N LEU A 67 -0.42 -14.31 15.58
CA LEU A 67 -1.07 -14.45 14.28
C LEU A 67 -0.71 -15.78 13.62
N SER A 68 -1.66 -16.40 12.93
CA SER A 68 -1.36 -17.48 12.01
C SER A 68 -0.56 -16.96 10.80
N ARG A 69 0.06 -17.86 10.03
CA ARG A 69 0.77 -17.48 8.80
C ARG A 69 -0.18 -16.82 7.80
N ALA A 70 -1.38 -17.36 7.61
CA ALA A 70 -2.37 -16.81 6.68
C ALA A 70 -2.79 -15.39 7.09
N GLN A 71 -3.03 -15.14 8.37
CA GLN A 71 -3.37 -13.81 8.88
C GLN A 71 -2.23 -12.81 8.66
N ALA A 72 -0.98 -13.18 8.97
CA ALA A 72 0.16 -12.28 8.77
C ALA A 72 0.38 -11.95 7.28
N VAL A 73 0.29 -12.94 6.38
CA VAL A 73 0.42 -12.71 4.94
C VAL A 73 -0.77 -11.91 4.39
N SER A 74 -1.99 -12.12 4.89
CA SER A 74 -3.16 -11.32 4.53
C SER A 74 -2.98 -9.83 4.87
N LEU A 75 -2.35 -9.50 6.01
CA LEU A 75 -2.01 -8.12 6.33
C LEU A 75 -1.03 -7.51 5.31
N ALA A 76 -0.07 -8.29 4.81
CA ALA A 76 0.85 -7.85 3.76
C ALA A 76 0.14 -7.69 2.40
N GLU A 77 -0.76 -8.59 2.03
CA GLU A 77 -1.58 -8.48 0.82
C GLU A 77 -2.49 -7.25 0.83
N ARG A 78 -2.93 -6.81 2.02
CA ARG A 78 -3.68 -5.56 2.23
C ARG A 78 -2.78 -4.32 2.38
N HIS A 79 -1.47 -4.46 2.16
CA HIS A 79 -0.47 -3.39 2.28
C HIS A 79 -0.32 -2.75 3.67
N LEU A 80 -0.79 -3.42 4.72
CA LEU A 80 -0.75 -2.91 6.10
C LEU A 80 0.61 -3.14 6.76
N ILE A 81 1.30 -4.20 6.36
CA ILE A 81 2.66 -4.53 6.81
C ILE A 81 3.55 -4.91 5.62
N SER A 82 4.87 -4.99 5.86
CA SER A 82 5.79 -5.52 4.84
C SER A 82 5.77 -7.06 4.80
N PRO A 83 6.13 -7.68 3.66
CA PRO A 83 6.31 -9.14 3.57
C PRO A 83 7.37 -9.67 4.55
N GLU A 84 8.44 -8.90 4.77
CA GLU A 84 9.53 -9.20 5.70
C GLU A 84 9.02 -9.23 7.16
N PHE A 85 8.13 -8.29 7.51
CA PHE A 85 7.49 -8.26 8.82
C PHE A 85 6.54 -9.43 9.04
N ALA A 86 5.83 -9.86 8.00
CA ALA A 86 4.96 -11.04 8.04
C ALA A 86 5.75 -12.35 8.20
N SER A 87 6.97 -12.43 7.67
CA SER A 87 7.81 -13.64 7.66
C SER A 87 8.55 -13.86 8.98
N ASP A 88 9.13 -12.81 9.57
CA ASP A 88 9.84 -12.86 10.86
C ASP A 88 8.97 -12.21 11.95
N ARG A 89 8.42 -13.02 12.85
CA ARG A 89 7.41 -12.59 13.82
C ARG A 89 7.92 -12.53 15.26
N ALA A 90 9.18 -12.96 15.50
CA ALA A 90 9.72 -13.07 16.85
C ALA A 90 10.03 -11.68 17.46
N GLY A 91 9.43 -11.39 18.62
CA GLY A 91 9.62 -10.13 19.34
C GLY A 91 9.02 -8.90 18.67
N ARG A 92 8.21 -9.07 17.64
CA ARG A 92 7.56 -8.00 16.87
C ARG A 92 6.09 -7.85 17.25
N ALA A 93 5.58 -6.62 17.14
CA ALA A 93 4.16 -6.34 17.34
C ALA A 93 3.64 -5.35 16.29
N LEU A 94 2.34 -5.37 16.11
CA LEU A 94 1.60 -4.49 15.20
C LEU A 94 0.56 -3.72 15.98
N MET A 95 0.46 -2.43 15.76
CA MET A 95 -0.69 -1.61 16.14
C MET A 95 -1.42 -1.18 14.87
N ILE A 96 -2.74 -1.24 14.89
CA ILE A 96 -3.56 -0.95 13.71
C ILE A 96 -4.91 -0.38 14.14
N THR A 97 -5.42 0.60 13.40
CA THR A 97 -6.77 1.15 13.59
C THR A 97 -7.83 0.26 12.95
N ASP A 98 -9.08 0.32 13.44
CA ASP A 98 -10.18 -0.52 12.96
C ASP A 98 -10.48 -0.34 11.46
N ASP A 99 -10.30 0.89 10.94
CA ASP A 99 -10.44 1.23 9.52
C ASP A 99 -9.23 0.81 8.66
N GLU A 100 -8.19 0.24 9.28
CA GLU A 100 -6.94 -0.15 8.62
C GLU A 100 -6.23 1.03 7.90
N ALA A 101 -6.58 2.28 8.23
CA ALA A 101 -5.94 3.45 7.63
C ALA A 101 -4.57 3.73 8.24
N VAL A 102 -4.35 3.37 9.51
CA VAL A 102 -3.07 3.55 10.19
C VAL A 102 -2.56 2.22 10.72
N SER A 103 -1.29 1.93 10.46
CA SER A 103 -0.58 0.79 11.03
C SER A 103 0.80 1.21 11.54
N ILE A 104 1.23 0.63 12.67
CA ILE A 104 2.56 0.84 13.25
C ILE A 104 3.20 -0.53 13.42
N MET A 105 4.19 -0.83 12.59
CA MET A 105 5.04 -2.02 12.72
C MET A 105 6.12 -1.73 13.76
N LEU A 106 6.21 -2.57 14.79
CA LEU A 106 7.13 -2.41 15.90
C LEU A 106 8.28 -3.42 15.80
N CYS A 107 9.53 -2.92 15.89
CA CYS A 107 10.77 -3.69 15.79
C CYS A 107 10.91 -4.46 14.45
N GLU A 108 10.61 -3.81 13.32
CA GLU A 108 10.95 -4.32 11.99
C GLU A 108 12.44 -4.04 11.66
N GLU A 109 12.73 -3.18 10.71
CA GLU A 109 14.05 -2.63 10.43
C GLU A 109 14.40 -1.58 11.49
N ASP A 110 13.46 -0.68 11.78
CA ASP A 110 13.53 0.33 12.83
C ASP A 110 12.54 0.00 13.97
N HIS A 111 12.65 0.67 15.13
CA HIS A 111 11.76 0.41 16.28
C HIS A 111 10.32 0.72 15.94
N ILE A 112 10.08 1.82 15.21
CA ILE A 112 8.76 2.29 14.80
C ILE A 112 8.77 2.46 13.28
N ARG A 113 7.81 1.85 12.61
CA ARG A 113 7.47 2.13 11.22
C ARG A 113 5.99 2.46 11.14
N LEU A 114 5.69 3.73 11.37
CA LEU A 114 4.36 4.28 11.24
C LEU A 114 3.98 4.35 9.76
N GLN A 115 2.77 3.94 9.42
CA GLN A 115 2.22 3.99 8.07
C GLN A 115 0.80 4.52 8.09
N VAL A 116 0.50 5.47 7.23
CA VAL A 116 -0.85 5.98 6.97
C VAL A 116 -1.21 5.70 5.53
N MET A 117 -2.41 5.14 5.32
CA MET A 117 -2.99 4.82 4.02
C MET A 117 -4.28 5.61 3.82
N MET A 118 -4.46 6.20 2.65
CA MET A 118 -5.69 6.90 2.25
C MET A 118 -6.06 6.56 0.82
N ALA A 119 -7.36 6.57 0.50
CA ALA A 119 -7.85 6.39 -0.87
C ALA A 119 -7.50 7.61 -1.73
N GLY A 120 -7.19 7.38 -3.01
CA GLY A 120 -6.87 8.44 -3.97
C GLY A 120 -5.60 9.22 -3.67
N LEU A 121 -5.52 10.46 -4.18
CA LEU A 121 -4.39 11.37 -4.00
C LEU A 121 -4.61 12.26 -2.77
N ALA A 122 -4.05 11.89 -1.63
CA ALA A 122 -4.22 12.54 -0.33
C ALA A 122 -2.89 12.64 0.46
N LEU A 123 -1.82 13.14 -0.21
CA LEU A 123 -0.46 13.14 0.37
C LEU A 123 -0.32 14.02 1.60
N LYS A 124 -0.90 15.22 1.58
CA LYS A 124 -0.81 16.17 2.70
C LYS A 124 -1.65 15.73 3.88
N GLU A 125 -2.82 15.19 3.60
CA GLU A 125 -3.75 14.67 4.61
C GLU A 125 -3.14 13.45 5.31
N ALA A 126 -2.59 12.50 4.54
CA ALA A 126 -1.91 11.33 5.08
C ALA A 126 -0.68 11.71 5.92
N TYR A 127 0.10 12.70 5.46
CA TYR A 127 1.23 13.22 6.24
C TYR A 127 0.76 13.91 7.53
N SER A 128 -0.29 14.73 7.46
CA SER A 128 -0.83 15.41 8.66
C SER A 128 -1.28 14.41 9.74
N VAL A 129 -1.85 13.27 9.34
CA VAL A 129 -2.20 12.19 10.28
C VAL A 129 -0.94 11.54 10.84
N ALA A 130 0.03 11.20 9.98
CA ALA A 130 1.28 10.59 10.40
C ALA A 130 2.07 11.50 11.38
N ASP A 131 2.17 12.79 11.08
CA ASP A 131 2.86 13.78 11.89
C ASP A 131 2.21 13.95 13.29
N LYS A 132 0.88 13.96 13.36
CA LYS A 132 0.18 14.01 14.66
C LYS A 132 0.49 12.81 15.54
N ILE A 133 0.48 11.61 14.97
CA ILE A 133 0.78 10.36 15.70
C ILE A 133 2.26 10.34 16.10
N ASP A 134 3.17 10.73 15.19
CA ASP A 134 4.60 10.83 15.44
C ASP A 134 4.91 11.80 16.59
N ASN A 135 4.24 12.96 16.62
CA ASN A 135 4.38 13.94 17.70
C ASN A 135 3.84 13.43 19.05
N ILE A 136 2.75 12.65 19.08
CA ILE A 136 2.26 12.00 20.31
C ILE A 136 3.34 11.06 20.86
N ILE A 137 3.89 10.20 20.02
CA ILE A 137 4.94 9.26 20.44
C ILE A 137 6.20 10.02 20.88
N GLY A 138 6.67 11.00 20.09
CA GLY A 138 7.86 11.79 20.36
C GLY A 138 7.74 12.68 21.60
N SER A 139 6.51 13.00 22.05
CA SER A 139 6.29 13.71 23.32
C SER A 139 6.52 12.83 24.55
N LYS A 140 6.57 11.52 24.40
CA LYS A 140 6.71 10.53 25.48
C LYS A 140 8.05 9.79 25.43
N LEU A 141 8.59 9.59 24.22
CA LEU A 141 9.78 8.79 23.96
C LEU A 141 10.82 9.62 23.20
N ASN A 142 12.09 9.51 23.59
CA ASN A 142 13.17 10.20 22.92
C ASN A 142 13.55 9.49 21.61
N TYR A 143 13.44 10.17 20.49
CA TYR A 143 13.89 9.66 19.22
C TYR A 143 15.41 9.83 19.04
N ALA A 144 16.05 8.81 18.46
CA ALA A 144 17.42 8.90 17.98
C ALA A 144 17.52 9.90 16.81
N TYR A 145 18.07 11.08 17.09
CA TYR A 145 18.14 12.20 16.15
C TYR A 145 19.49 12.88 16.21
N ASP A 146 20.02 13.33 15.09
CA ASP A 146 21.24 14.15 14.96
C ASP A 146 20.93 15.40 14.14
N ASP A 147 21.32 16.56 14.64
CA ASP A 147 21.01 17.87 14.04
C ASP A 147 21.49 18.05 12.60
N ARG A 148 22.50 17.28 12.17
CA ARG A 148 23.10 17.37 10.83
C ARG A 148 22.51 16.37 9.83
N ILE A 149 22.12 15.19 10.31
CA ILE A 149 21.69 14.10 9.45
C ILE A 149 20.26 13.62 9.71
N GLY A 150 19.54 14.27 10.66
CA GLY A 150 18.14 14.00 10.94
C GLY A 150 17.89 12.74 11.76
N TYR A 151 16.77 12.09 11.56
CA TYR A 151 16.39 10.86 12.24
C TYR A 151 17.36 9.72 11.91
N LEU A 152 17.87 9.05 12.95
CA LEU A 152 18.80 7.94 12.82
C LEU A 152 18.04 6.64 12.54
N THR A 153 18.30 6.06 11.38
CA THR A 153 17.67 4.83 10.91
C THR A 153 18.71 3.73 10.68
N GLN A 154 18.28 2.47 10.81
CA GLN A 154 19.15 1.33 10.55
C GLN A 154 19.63 1.30 9.09
N CYS A 155 18.76 1.66 8.14
CA CYS A 155 19.12 1.78 6.73
C CYS A 155 19.58 3.22 6.42
N PRO A 156 20.82 3.43 5.95
CA PRO A 156 21.33 4.77 5.64
C PRO A 156 20.50 5.52 4.57
N THR A 157 19.76 4.82 3.71
CA THR A 157 18.92 5.43 2.68
C THR A 157 17.66 6.09 3.23
N ASN A 158 17.36 5.89 4.51
CA ASN A 158 16.22 6.51 5.18
C ASN A 158 16.63 7.69 6.07
N LEU A 159 17.93 7.98 6.28
CA LEU A 159 18.42 9.11 7.07
C LEU A 159 17.80 10.45 6.60
N GLY A 160 17.71 11.40 7.50
CA GLY A 160 17.13 12.72 7.26
C GLY A 160 15.69 12.77 7.78
N THR A 161 14.72 12.99 6.92
CA THR A 161 13.30 12.98 7.29
C THR A 161 12.81 11.60 7.74
N ALA A 162 13.50 10.55 7.33
CA ALA A 162 13.07 9.16 7.47
C ALA A 162 11.61 8.94 7.01
N MET A 163 11.17 9.77 6.06
CA MET A 163 9.84 9.73 5.47
C MET A 163 9.89 9.11 4.07
N ARG A 164 9.03 8.14 3.83
CA ARG A 164 8.77 7.63 2.49
C ARG A 164 7.28 7.77 2.16
N ALA A 165 6.97 8.72 1.27
CA ALA A 165 5.66 8.89 0.69
C ALA A 165 5.55 8.15 -0.64
N SER A 166 4.40 7.62 -0.95
CA SER A 166 4.14 6.92 -2.22
C SER A 166 2.67 7.03 -2.61
N VAL A 167 2.44 6.92 -3.92
CA VAL A 167 1.11 6.76 -4.49
C VAL A 167 1.05 5.49 -5.30
N MET A 168 -0.08 4.80 -5.25
CA MET A 168 -0.37 3.61 -6.05
C MET A 168 -1.19 4.03 -7.26
N LEU A 169 -0.67 3.78 -8.46
CA LEU A 169 -1.20 4.24 -9.73
C LEU A 169 -1.60 3.05 -10.60
N HIS A 170 -2.77 3.12 -11.21
CA HIS A 170 -3.20 2.20 -12.26
C HIS A 170 -2.90 2.84 -13.62
N LEU A 171 -1.94 2.25 -14.38
CA LEU A 171 -1.39 2.83 -15.61
C LEU A 171 -1.47 1.86 -16.82
N PRO A 172 -2.64 1.31 -17.16
CA PRO A 172 -2.78 0.30 -18.21
C PRO A 172 -2.48 0.84 -19.61
N ALA A 173 -2.86 2.09 -19.93
CA ALA A 173 -2.64 2.63 -21.26
C ALA A 173 -1.16 2.97 -21.49
N LEU A 174 -0.49 3.56 -20.52
CA LEU A 174 0.96 3.83 -20.60
C LEU A 174 1.77 2.52 -20.67
N THR A 175 1.32 1.47 -19.99
CA THR A 175 1.92 0.12 -20.06
C THR A 175 1.78 -0.45 -21.47
N ARG A 176 0.58 -0.44 -22.04
CA ARG A 176 0.30 -0.96 -23.40
C ARG A 176 1.00 -0.17 -24.49
N CYS A 177 1.17 1.15 -24.29
CA CYS A 177 1.95 2.01 -25.17
C CYS A 177 3.48 1.86 -25.00
N GLY A 178 3.96 1.00 -24.10
CA GLY A 178 5.40 0.79 -23.85
C GLY A 178 6.12 2.00 -23.24
N GLN A 179 5.40 2.91 -22.58
CA GLN A 179 5.96 4.18 -22.10
C GLN A 179 6.56 4.11 -20.70
N ILE A 180 6.26 3.06 -19.91
CA ILE A 180 6.67 2.94 -18.50
C ILE A 180 8.18 3.03 -18.32
N GLY A 181 8.98 2.39 -19.18
CA GLY A 181 10.46 2.44 -19.10
C GLY A 181 11.03 3.87 -19.26
N LYS A 182 10.45 4.66 -20.17
CA LYS A 182 10.82 6.07 -20.36
C LYS A 182 10.41 6.92 -19.17
N LEU A 183 9.21 6.68 -18.64
CA LEU A 183 8.71 7.35 -17.44
C LEU A 183 9.60 7.05 -16.23
N ALA A 184 9.96 5.79 -16.00
CA ALA A 184 10.85 5.39 -14.92
C ALA A 184 12.18 6.13 -14.98
N SER A 185 12.77 6.24 -16.16
CA SER A 185 14.02 7.01 -16.36
C SER A 185 13.85 8.50 -16.08
N THR A 186 12.68 9.07 -16.43
CA THR A 186 12.39 10.49 -16.23
C THR A 186 12.18 10.81 -14.75
N VAL A 187 11.33 10.03 -14.05
CA VAL A 187 11.03 10.27 -12.62
C VAL A 187 12.25 10.02 -11.74
N SER A 188 13.15 9.10 -12.14
CA SER A 188 14.39 8.84 -11.41
C SER A 188 15.32 10.07 -11.35
N LYS A 189 15.37 10.86 -12.42
CA LYS A 189 16.13 12.13 -12.46
C LYS A 189 15.55 13.20 -11.53
N LEU A 190 14.29 13.04 -11.12
CA LEU A 190 13.59 13.95 -10.21
C LEU A 190 13.60 13.44 -8.75
N GLY A 191 14.42 12.42 -8.45
CA GLY A 191 14.52 11.84 -7.10
C GLY A 191 13.33 10.98 -6.70
N LEU A 192 12.54 10.51 -7.67
CA LEU A 192 11.44 9.59 -7.47
C LEU A 192 11.76 8.22 -8.08
N VAL A 193 11.03 7.19 -7.66
CA VAL A 193 11.11 5.86 -8.24
C VAL A 193 9.72 5.30 -8.52
N ILE A 194 9.54 4.69 -9.69
CA ILE A 194 8.34 3.95 -10.05
C ILE A 194 8.67 2.46 -10.14
N ARG A 195 7.85 1.61 -9.52
CA ARG A 195 8.02 0.15 -9.46
C ARG A 195 6.66 -0.53 -9.56
N GLY A 196 6.63 -1.82 -9.89
CA GLY A 196 5.41 -2.64 -9.72
C GLY A 196 4.98 -2.66 -8.25
N ALA A 197 3.68 -2.61 -7.99
CA ALA A 197 3.14 -2.46 -6.62
C ALA A 197 3.40 -3.68 -5.71
N PHE A 198 3.67 -4.86 -6.29
CA PHE A 198 3.79 -6.13 -5.57
C PHE A 198 5.24 -6.63 -5.37
N GLY A 199 6.25 -5.75 -5.51
CA GLY A 199 7.63 -6.07 -5.16
C GLY A 199 8.70 -5.63 -6.17
N GLU A 200 9.96 -5.61 -5.73
CA GLU A 200 11.11 -5.30 -6.57
C GLU A 200 11.35 -6.40 -7.62
N GLY A 201 11.49 -6.00 -8.89
CA GLY A 201 11.84 -6.91 -10.00
C GLY A 201 10.70 -7.78 -10.52
N SER A 202 9.47 -7.68 -9.96
CA SER A 202 8.30 -8.35 -10.53
C SER A 202 7.68 -7.52 -11.65
N SER A 203 7.12 -8.20 -12.67
CA SER A 203 6.21 -7.56 -13.61
C SER A 203 5.02 -6.96 -12.83
N PRO A 204 4.55 -5.76 -13.17
CA PRO A 204 3.42 -5.16 -12.47
C PRO A 204 2.16 -6.01 -12.70
N LYS A 205 1.55 -6.47 -11.61
CA LYS A 205 0.28 -7.20 -11.69
C LYS A 205 -0.86 -6.21 -11.86
N GLY A 206 -1.71 -6.43 -12.86
CA GLY A 206 -2.87 -5.57 -13.12
C GLY A 206 -2.52 -4.12 -13.43
N ASP A 207 -1.37 -3.87 -14.05
CA ASP A 207 -0.88 -2.53 -14.42
C ASP A 207 -0.83 -1.53 -13.24
N ILE A 208 -0.61 -2.06 -12.02
CA ILE A 208 -0.53 -1.25 -10.80
C ILE A 208 0.93 -0.96 -10.47
N TYR A 209 1.24 0.32 -10.34
CA TYR A 209 2.57 0.85 -10.06
C TYR A 209 2.58 1.68 -8.78
N GLN A 210 3.69 1.67 -8.08
CA GLN A 210 3.96 2.56 -6.97
C GLN A 210 4.99 3.61 -7.38
N LEU A 211 4.62 4.89 -7.28
CA LEU A 211 5.53 6.02 -7.38
C LEU A 211 5.88 6.50 -5.97
N SER A 212 7.16 6.69 -5.65
CA SER A 212 7.60 7.11 -4.31
C SER A 212 8.82 8.01 -4.35
N ASN A 213 9.02 8.85 -3.30
CA ASN A 213 10.29 9.57 -3.12
C ASN A 213 11.42 8.56 -2.81
N GLN A 214 12.60 8.87 -3.30
CA GLN A 214 13.83 8.11 -3.05
C GLN A 214 14.78 8.86 -2.10
N ILE A 215 14.76 10.18 -2.15
CA ILE A 215 15.63 11.04 -1.36
C ILE A 215 14.92 11.38 -0.04
N THR A 216 15.66 11.27 1.07
CA THR A 216 15.19 11.58 2.43
C THR A 216 16.14 12.53 3.16
N LEU A 217 17.42 12.59 2.75
CA LEU A 217 18.44 13.44 3.34
C LEU A 217 18.60 14.72 2.54
N GLY A 218 18.68 15.87 3.22
CA GLY A 218 18.86 17.18 2.60
C GLY A 218 17.62 17.77 1.93
N ILE A 219 16.44 17.23 2.23
CA ILE A 219 15.14 17.68 1.71
C ILE A 219 14.15 17.74 2.87
N SER A 220 13.20 18.68 2.82
CA SER A 220 12.08 18.71 3.77
C SER A 220 10.96 17.76 3.33
N GLU A 221 10.15 17.31 4.30
CA GLU A 221 8.97 16.49 4.06
C GLU A 221 8.01 17.19 3.09
N GLU A 222 7.77 18.49 3.28
CA GLU A 222 6.90 19.28 2.42
C GLU A 222 7.41 19.30 0.96
N SER A 223 8.72 19.50 0.76
CA SER A 223 9.32 19.49 -0.58
C SER A 223 9.19 18.11 -1.25
N ALA A 224 9.38 17.02 -0.49
CA ALA A 224 9.23 15.65 -1.00
C ALA A 224 7.77 15.38 -1.41
N LEU A 225 6.79 15.79 -0.59
CA LEU A 225 5.36 15.62 -0.86
C LEU A 225 4.91 16.44 -2.07
N ASN A 226 5.31 17.71 -2.16
CA ASN A 226 4.96 18.59 -3.27
C ASN A 226 5.53 18.08 -4.61
N ASN A 227 6.79 17.60 -4.61
CA ASN A 227 7.40 16.98 -5.79
C ASN A 227 6.63 15.72 -6.23
N LEU A 228 6.34 14.82 -5.29
CA LEU A 228 5.59 13.59 -5.57
C LEU A 228 4.18 13.90 -6.10
N GLN A 229 3.47 14.86 -5.51
CA GLN A 229 2.14 15.28 -5.94
C GLN A 229 2.16 15.85 -7.37
N SER A 230 3.11 16.73 -7.67
CA SER A 230 3.23 17.35 -9.00
C SER A 230 3.47 16.31 -10.10
N ILE A 231 4.38 15.37 -9.87
CA ILE A 231 4.68 14.31 -10.83
C ILE A 231 3.51 13.32 -10.95
N THR A 232 2.83 13.02 -9.83
CA THR A 232 1.63 12.18 -9.86
C THR A 232 0.55 12.77 -10.77
N LEU A 233 0.23 14.06 -10.63
CA LEU A 233 -0.77 14.73 -11.47
C LEU A 233 -0.37 14.74 -12.96
N GLN A 234 0.92 14.87 -13.28
CA GLN A 234 1.39 14.75 -14.66
C GLN A 234 1.19 13.34 -15.22
N LEU A 235 1.48 12.29 -14.42
CA LEU A 235 1.27 10.90 -14.83
C LEU A 235 -0.21 10.58 -15.01
N VAL A 236 -1.08 11.09 -14.13
CA VAL A 236 -2.54 10.97 -14.25
C VAL A 236 -3.03 11.57 -15.57
N ALA A 237 -2.58 12.77 -15.91
CA ALA A 237 -2.96 13.41 -17.17
C ALA A 237 -2.46 12.64 -18.40
N GLN A 238 -1.23 12.09 -18.34
CA GLN A 238 -0.68 11.28 -19.44
C GLN A 238 -1.43 9.95 -19.59
N GLU A 239 -1.77 9.27 -18.50
CA GLU A 239 -2.53 8.02 -18.53
C GLU A 239 -3.91 8.24 -19.16
N ARG A 240 -4.65 9.28 -18.74
CA ARG A 240 -5.96 9.60 -19.31
C ARG A 240 -5.88 9.88 -20.80
N ALA A 241 -4.92 10.70 -21.24
CA ALA A 241 -4.74 11.00 -22.65
C ALA A 241 -4.33 9.76 -23.48
N ALA A 242 -3.57 8.84 -22.89
CA ALA A 242 -3.22 7.58 -23.55
C ALA A 242 -4.41 6.62 -23.59
N ALA A 243 -5.22 6.55 -22.53
CA ALA A 243 -6.41 5.70 -22.46
C ALA A 243 -7.49 6.12 -23.45
N GLU A 244 -7.75 7.42 -23.62
CA GLU A 244 -8.69 7.95 -24.61
C GLU A 244 -8.30 7.47 -26.03
N LYS A 245 -7.04 7.60 -26.42
CA LYS A 245 -6.55 7.13 -27.73
C LYS A 245 -6.58 5.62 -27.89
N LEU A 246 -6.29 4.89 -26.82
CA LEU A 246 -6.25 3.42 -26.84
C LEU A 246 -7.64 2.83 -27.12
N ILE A 247 -8.68 3.40 -26.53
CA ILE A 247 -10.06 2.94 -26.65
C ILE A 247 -10.73 3.29 -27.98
N GLU A 248 -10.20 4.26 -28.74
CA GLU A 248 -10.62 4.46 -30.12
C GLU A 248 -10.38 3.23 -31.01
N ASN A 249 -9.50 2.31 -30.59
CA ASN A 249 -9.29 1.04 -31.26
C ASN A 249 -10.34 -0.01 -30.80
N PRO A 250 -11.25 -0.46 -31.68
CA PRO A 250 -12.29 -1.44 -31.30
C PRO A 250 -11.75 -2.74 -30.72
N VAL A 251 -10.53 -3.13 -31.05
CA VAL A 251 -9.88 -4.33 -30.51
C VAL A 251 -9.52 -4.16 -29.04
N GLU A 252 -9.10 -2.96 -28.64
CA GLU A 252 -8.79 -2.66 -27.24
C GLU A 252 -10.08 -2.51 -26.41
N GLU A 253 -11.09 -1.90 -26.99
CA GLU A 253 -12.42 -1.83 -26.38
C GLU A 253 -13.04 -3.23 -26.18
N ASP A 254 -12.97 -4.12 -27.18
CA ASP A 254 -13.46 -5.51 -27.08
C ASP A 254 -12.79 -6.26 -25.90
N LYS A 255 -11.50 -6.04 -25.65
CA LYS A 255 -10.81 -6.64 -24.49
C LYS A 255 -11.43 -6.24 -23.16
N VAL A 256 -11.87 -5.01 -23.00
CA VAL A 256 -12.54 -4.53 -21.78
C VAL A 256 -13.85 -5.28 -21.58
N PHE A 257 -14.70 -5.39 -22.60
CA PHE A 257 -15.98 -6.07 -22.51
C PHE A 257 -15.85 -7.58 -22.33
N ARG A 258 -14.84 -8.21 -22.94
CA ARG A 258 -14.49 -9.63 -22.67
C ARG A 258 -14.06 -9.83 -21.23
N ALA A 259 -13.21 -8.95 -20.70
CA ALA A 259 -12.79 -9.02 -19.31
C ALA A 259 -13.98 -8.91 -18.36
N LEU A 260 -14.88 -7.95 -18.60
CA LEU A 260 -16.12 -7.79 -17.85
C LEU A 260 -16.98 -9.06 -17.89
N GLY A 261 -17.20 -9.61 -19.09
CA GLY A 261 -17.99 -10.85 -19.28
C GLY A 261 -17.38 -12.05 -18.54
N ILE A 262 -16.06 -12.17 -18.51
CA ILE A 262 -15.38 -13.24 -17.76
C ILE A 262 -15.56 -13.05 -16.26
N LEU A 263 -15.31 -11.84 -15.71
CA LEU A 263 -15.47 -11.57 -14.27
C LEU A 263 -16.90 -11.83 -13.78
N GLN A 264 -17.91 -11.54 -14.60
CA GLN A 264 -19.32 -11.79 -14.28
C GLN A 264 -19.70 -13.27 -14.31
N ASN A 265 -19.02 -14.10 -15.11
CA ASN A 265 -19.51 -15.47 -15.44
C ASN A 265 -18.55 -16.59 -15.08
N ALA A 266 -17.27 -16.30 -14.77
CA ALA A 266 -16.28 -17.32 -14.44
C ALA A 266 -16.73 -18.20 -13.26
N ARG A 267 -16.36 -19.49 -13.31
CA ARG A 267 -16.58 -20.47 -12.23
C ARG A 267 -15.29 -20.80 -11.49
N VAL A 268 -14.17 -20.56 -12.14
CA VAL A 268 -12.82 -20.70 -11.62
C VAL A 268 -12.05 -19.49 -12.10
N LEU A 269 -11.31 -18.82 -11.22
CA LEU A 269 -10.58 -17.59 -11.53
C LEU A 269 -9.25 -17.58 -10.77
N GLY A 270 -8.14 -17.62 -11.49
CA GLY A 270 -6.79 -17.50 -10.93
C GLY A 270 -6.53 -16.12 -10.38
N SER A 271 -5.60 -15.98 -9.42
CA SER A 271 -5.26 -14.68 -8.84
C SER A 271 -4.68 -13.72 -9.87
N ASP A 272 -3.74 -14.16 -10.68
CA ASP A 272 -3.09 -13.33 -11.70
C ASP A 272 -4.09 -12.98 -12.83
N GLU A 273 -4.89 -13.95 -13.26
CA GLU A 273 -5.97 -13.73 -14.23
C GLU A 273 -6.97 -12.67 -13.73
N PHE A 274 -7.40 -12.78 -12.45
CA PHE A 274 -8.26 -11.74 -11.86
C PHE A 274 -7.63 -10.35 -11.95
N MET A 275 -6.36 -10.21 -11.60
CA MET A 275 -5.68 -8.91 -11.62
C MET A 275 -5.60 -8.32 -13.05
N GLU A 276 -5.33 -9.15 -14.05
CA GLU A 276 -5.30 -8.73 -15.46
C GLU A 276 -6.69 -8.29 -15.95
N LEU A 277 -7.72 -9.07 -15.67
CA LEU A 277 -9.10 -8.75 -16.06
C LEU A 277 -9.63 -7.52 -15.30
N ALA A 278 -9.35 -7.42 -14.00
CA ALA A 278 -9.72 -6.28 -13.17
C ALA A 278 -9.06 -4.97 -13.66
N SER A 279 -7.81 -5.03 -14.15
CA SER A 279 -7.14 -3.88 -14.77
C SER A 279 -7.90 -3.39 -16.00
N LEU A 280 -8.32 -4.29 -16.90
CA LEU A 280 -9.10 -3.93 -18.08
C LEU A 280 -10.46 -3.32 -17.71
N VAL A 281 -11.18 -3.93 -16.78
CA VAL A 281 -12.48 -3.42 -16.32
C VAL A 281 -12.32 -2.07 -15.64
N ARG A 282 -11.28 -1.87 -14.80
CA ARG A 282 -10.98 -0.57 -14.18
C ARG A 282 -10.71 0.50 -15.23
N MET A 283 -9.97 0.19 -16.30
CA MET A 283 -9.76 1.11 -17.43
C MET A 283 -11.10 1.47 -18.09
N GLY A 284 -12.00 0.50 -18.28
CA GLY A 284 -13.35 0.72 -18.79
C GLY A 284 -14.21 1.61 -17.89
N ILE A 285 -14.11 1.47 -16.57
CA ILE A 285 -14.77 2.35 -15.60
C ILE A 285 -14.20 3.77 -15.69
N SER A 286 -12.88 3.91 -15.72
CA SER A 286 -12.20 5.21 -15.74
C SER A 286 -12.56 6.02 -16.99
N ASN A 287 -12.75 5.39 -18.14
CA ASN A 287 -13.18 6.05 -19.38
C ASN A 287 -14.69 6.03 -19.61
N LYS A 288 -15.47 5.52 -18.66
CA LYS A 288 -16.95 5.48 -18.67
C LYS A 288 -17.57 4.55 -19.72
N SER A 289 -16.82 3.58 -20.27
CA SER A 289 -17.37 2.53 -21.13
C SER A 289 -18.01 1.38 -20.35
N VAL A 290 -17.64 1.22 -19.07
CA VAL A 290 -18.21 0.24 -18.15
C VAL A 290 -18.87 0.97 -16.98
N ASP A 291 -20.13 0.66 -16.73
CA ASP A 291 -20.88 1.13 -15.57
C ASP A 291 -20.80 0.12 -14.44
N PHE A 292 -19.83 0.35 -13.55
CA PHE A 292 -19.62 -0.45 -12.33
C PHE A 292 -18.94 0.41 -11.27
N ASP A 293 -19.30 0.18 -10.00
CA ASP A 293 -18.74 0.93 -8.89
C ASP A 293 -17.27 0.58 -8.66
N ILE A 294 -16.38 1.56 -8.85
CA ILE A 294 -14.94 1.40 -8.69
C ILE A 294 -14.55 1.01 -7.26
N THR A 295 -15.35 1.37 -6.25
CA THR A 295 -15.09 1.01 -4.86
C THR A 295 -15.25 -0.49 -4.63
N LYS A 296 -16.23 -1.12 -5.26
CA LYS A 296 -16.39 -2.58 -5.25
C LYS A 296 -15.20 -3.29 -5.91
N LEU A 297 -14.68 -2.72 -7.01
CA LEU A 297 -13.50 -3.28 -7.66
C LEU A 297 -12.23 -3.13 -6.80
N ASN A 298 -12.09 -1.98 -6.10
CA ASN A 298 -11.01 -1.77 -5.14
C ASN A 298 -11.07 -2.80 -4.00
N GLU A 299 -12.24 -3.02 -3.41
CA GLU A 299 -12.46 -4.03 -2.37
C GLU A 299 -12.08 -5.43 -2.88
N LEU A 300 -12.54 -5.82 -4.06
CA LEU A 300 -12.22 -7.11 -4.66
C LEU A 300 -10.72 -7.31 -4.84
N THR A 301 -10.00 -6.29 -5.32
CA THR A 301 -8.54 -6.36 -5.54
C THR A 301 -7.78 -6.77 -4.28
N VAL A 302 -8.29 -6.40 -3.13
CA VAL A 302 -7.73 -6.76 -1.81
C VAL A 302 -8.32 -8.06 -1.28
N ARG A 303 -9.64 -8.20 -1.31
CA ARG A 303 -10.39 -9.30 -0.68
C ARG A 303 -10.09 -10.66 -1.27
N VAL A 304 -9.84 -10.73 -2.59
CA VAL A 304 -9.66 -11.99 -3.30
C VAL A 304 -8.21 -12.46 -3.41
N GLN A 305 -7.29 -11.82 -2.68
CA GLN A 305 -5.89 -12.26 -2.62
C GLN A 305 -5.76 -13.61 -1.89
N PRO A 306 -4.77 -14.44 -2.24
CA PRO A 306 -4.69 -15.83 -1.79
C PRO A 306 -4.69 -16.02 -0.26
N ALA A 307 -3.89 -15.26 0.48
CA ALA A 307 -3.84 -15.40 1.93
C ALA A 307 -5.03 -14.71 2.60
N THR A 308 -5.58 -13.67 1.99
CA THR A 308 -6.78 -12.99 2.46
C THR A 308 -8.01 -13.91 2.39
N ILE A 309 -8.14 -14.72 1.31
CA ILE A 309 -9.17 -15.77 1.21
C ILE A 309 -8.97 -16.81 2.34
N ASN A 310 -7.73 -17.30 2.54
CA ASN A 310 -7.45 -18.28 3.59
C ASN A 310 -7.76 -17.72 5.00
N ALA A 311 -7.42 -16.46 5.26
CA ALA A 311 -7.70 -15.80 6.52
C ALA A 311 -9.21 -15.63 6.76
N ALA A 312 -9.97 -15.27 5.74
CA ALA A 312 -11.42 -15.14 5.79
C ALA A 312 -12.14 -16.49 6.06
N GLU A 313 -11.63 -17.57 5.45
CA GLU A 313 -12.17 -18.93 5.62
C GLU A 313 -11.68 -19.60 6.93
N GLY A 314 -10.73 -19.00 7.65
CA GLY A 314 -10.15 -19.54 8.87
C GLY A 314 -9.36 -20.84 8.70
N ARG A 315 -9.00 -21.20 7.47
CA ARG A 315 -8.27 -22.44 7.12
C ARG A 315 -7.42 -22.26 5.87
N GLU A 316 -6.41 -23.11 5.71
CA GLU A 316 -5.65 -23.19 4.46
C GLU A 316 -6.44 -23.93 3.40
N LEU A 317 -6.59 -23.30 2.23
CA LEU A 317 -7.24 -23.84 1.04
C LEU A 317 -6.20 -24.19 -0.01
N THR A 318 -6.48 -25.19 -0.84
CA THR A 318 -5.71 -25.44 -2.06
C THR A 318 -5.88 -24.31 -3.07
N ALA A 319 -4.98 -24.18 -4.04
CA ALA A 319 -5.11 -23.18 -5.11
C ALA A 319 -6.47 -23.28 -5.83
N ALA A 320 -6.87 -24.50 -6.22
CA ALA A 320 -8.16 -24.73 -6.88
C ALA A 320 -9.37 -24.30 -6.04
N GLN A 321 -9.35 -24.54 -4.73
CA GLN A 321 -10.42 -24.10 -3.83
C GLN A 321 -10.48 -22.57 -3.73
N ARG A 322 -9.31 -21.90 -3.64
CA ARG A 322 -9.28 -20.43 -3.65
C ARG A 322 -9.78 -19.86 -4.97
N ASP A 323 -9.42 -20.46 -6.10
CA ASP A 323 -9.82 -19.99 -7.43
C ASP A 323 -11.34 -20.12 -7.65
N ILE A 324 -11.98 -21.17 -7.11
CA ILE A 324 -13.43 -21.31 -7.11
C ILE A 324 -14.09 -20.25 -6.22
N LEU A 325 -13.56 -20.04 -5.01
CA LEU A 325 -14.11 -19.01 -4.09
C LEU A 325 -13.93 -17.59 -4.63
N ARG A 326 -12.79 -17.31 -5.22
CA ARG A 326 -12.52 -16.03 -5.88
C ARG A 326 -13.55 -15.76 -6.97
N ALA A 327 -13.78 -16.72 -7.86
CA ALA A 327 -14.79 -16.59 -8.91
C ALA A 327 -16.18 -16.33 -8.33
N LYS A 328 -16.54 -17.03 -7.25
CA LYS A 328 -17.82 -16.83 -6.57
C LYS A 328 -17.95 -15.41 -6.01
N TRP A 329 -16.95 -14.96 -5.22
CA TRP A 329 -17.01 -13.62 -4.60
C TRP A 329 -16.98 -12.49 -5.62
N VAL A 330 -16.20 -12.65 -6.69
CA VAL A 330 -16.17 -11.68 -7.79
C VAL A 330 -17.55 -11.60 -8.45
N LYS A 331 -18.15 -12.72 -8.80
CA LYS A 331 -19.49 -12.74 -9.39
C LYS A 331 -20.54 -12.09 -8.48
N GLU A 332 -20.57 -12.44 -7.19
CA GLU A 332 -21.50 -11.87 -6.20
C GLU A 332 -21.40 -10.33 -6.13
N ALA A 333 -20.19 -9.77 -6.26
CA ALA A 333 -19.99 -8.33 -6.26
C ALA A 333 -20.47 -7.65 -7.55
N PHE A 334 -20.47 -8.34 -8.68
CA PHE A 334 -21.02 -7.82 -9.94
C PHE A 334 -22.53 -7.97 -10.03
N ASP A 335 -23.12 -8.92 -9.30
CA ASP A 335 -24.59 -9.15 -9.29
C ASP A 335 -25.30 -8.24 -8.26
N SER A 336 -24.57 -7.57 -7.34
CA SER A 336 -25.07 -6.69 -6.28
C SER A 336 -25.06 -5.22 -6.70
#